data_70c395eed2b38d5e85b8a930b80a7953
#
_entry.id   70c395eed2b38d5e85b8a930b80a7953
#
_cell.length_a   1.000
_cell.length_b   1.000
_cell.length_c   1.000
_cell.angle_alpha   90.00
_cell.angle_beta   90.00
_cell.angle_gamma   90.00
#
_symmetry.space_group_name_H-M   'P 1'
#
loop_
_entity.id
_entity.type
_entity.pdbx_description
1 polymer ?
#
loop_
_entity_poly.entity_id
_entity_poly.type
_entity_poly.pdbx_seq_one_letter_code
_entity_poly.pdbx_strand_id
1 'polypeptide(L)'
;LISNATDATLKLKHLTNIGEASVEYGNPVIDVKIDKDAKTLSITDQGIGMTEEEVQKYINEVAFSGAEEFLDKYKDTAKDSGIIGHFGLGFYSAFMVARKVEIITKSYKDAPAVKWECDGSPEFTISPAEKDVRGTEIILHIAEDSEEFLEENRISELLTKYNKFMPVPI
;
A
#
# COMPACT_ATOMS: atom_id res chain seq x y z
N LEU A 1 -0.38 -3.85 5.44
CA LEU A 1 -0.94 -3.22 4.23
C LEU A 1 -2.11 -2.29 4.54
N ILE A 2 -3.05 -2.71 5.36
CA ILE A 2 -4.20 -1.86 5.77
C ILE A 2 -3.72 -0.63 6.52
N SER A 3 -2.75 -0.76 7.41
CA SER A 3 -2.16 0.39 8.12
C SER A 3 -1.52 1.38 7.14
N ASN A 4 -0.81 0.90 6.13
CA ASN A 4 -0.23 1.75 5.10
C ASN A 4 -1.30 2.49 4.28
N ALA A 5 -2.37 1.80 3.91
CA ALA A 5 -3.51 2.40 3.20
C ALA A 5 -4.19 3.48 4.06
N THR A 6 -4.35 3.22 5.34
CA THR A 6 -4.90 4.17 6.31
C THR A 6 -4.00 5.41 6.45
N ASP A 7 -2.69 5.20 6.62
CA ASP A 7 -1.72 6.28 6.76
C ASP A 7 -1.68 7.18 5.51
N ALA A 8 -1.71 6.58 4.32
CA ALA A 8 -1.74 7.33 3.06
C ALA A 8 -3.02 8.19 2.95
N THR A 9 -4.14 7.68 3.39
CA THR A 9 -5.43 8.37 3.38
C THR A 9 -5.44 9.52 4.39
N LEU A 10 -4.98 9.29 5.61
CA LEU A 10 -4.88 10.33 6.65
C LEU A 10 -3.88 11.42 6.28
N LYS A 11 -2.79 11.05 5.63
CA LYS A 11 -1.80 12.03 5.16
C LYS A 11 -2.41 12.94 4.08
N LEU A 12 -3.22 12.41 3.18
CA LEU A 12 -3.96 13.22 2.21
C LEU A 12 -4.90 14.19 2.92
N LYS A 13 -5.64 13.72 3.92
CA LYS A 13 -6.52 14.56 4.72
C LYS A 13 -5.78 15.74 5.36
N HIS A 14 -4.63 15.46 5.94
CA HIS A 14 -3.78 16.49 6.53
C HIS A 14 -3.33 17.52 5.49
N LEU A 15 -2.82 17.06 4.33
CA LEU A 15 -2.35 17.95 3.27
C LEU A 15 -3.48 18.81 2.68
N THR A 16 -4.69 18.28 2.55
CA THR A 16 -5.85 19.07 2.09
C THR A 16 -6.27 20.10 3.13
N ASN A 17 -6.22 19.77 4.41
CA ASN A 17 -6.58 20.67 5.50
C ASN A 17 -5.63 21.86 5.63
N ILE A 18 -4.34 21.66 5.39
CA ILE A 18 -3.34 22.75 5.45
C ILE A 18 -3.15 23.46 4.09
N GLY A 19 -3.90 23.07 3.06
CA GLY A 19 -3.87 23.71 1.74
C GLY A 19 -2.69 23.34 0.84
N GLU A 20 -1.88 22.35 1.22
CA GLU A 20 -0.75 21.88 0.39
C GLU A 20 -1.19 20.93 -0.73
N ALA A 21 -2.36 20.29 -0.62
CA ALA A 21 -2.96 19.51 -1.67
C ALA A 21 -4.22 20.17 -2.19
N SER A 22 -4.30 20.40 -3.51
CA SER A 22 -5.43 21.05 -4.18
C SER A 22 -6.48 20.05 -4.67
N VAL A 23 -6.53 18.86 -4.12
CA VAL A 23 -7.48 17.81 -4.48
C VAL A 23 -8.61 17.72 -3.47
N GLU A 24 -9.75 17.22 -3.93
CA GLU A 24 -10.89 16.96 -3.05
C GLU A 24 -10.63 15.66 -2.26
N TYR A 25 -10.70 15.74 -0.93
CA TYR A 25 -10.55 14.56 -0.07
C TYR A 25 -11.72 13.58 -0.24
N GLY A 26 -12.94 14.08 -0.29
CA GLY A 26 -14.16 13.28 -0.42
C GLY A 26 -14.41 12.36 0.78
N ASN A 27 -14.89 11.17 0.49
CA ASN A 27 -15.16 10.13 1.48
C ASN A 27 -14.38 8.84 1.12
N PRO A 28 -13.06 8.84 1.29
CA PRO A 28 -12.25 7.70 0.89
C PRO A 28 -12.53 6.46 1.73
N VAL A 29 -12.54 5.31 1.07
CA VAL A 29 -12.64 4.00 1.70
C VAL A 29 -11.46 3.13 1.25
N ILE A 30 -11.13 2.13 2.04
CA ILE A 30 -10.17 1.11 1.68
C ILE A 30 -10.94 -0.10 1.17
N ASP A 31 -10.70 -0.47 -0.09
CA ASP A 31 -11.33 -1.63 -0.72
C ASP A 31 -10.41 -2.84 -0.62
N VAL A 32 -10.95 -3.95 -0.15
CA VAL A 32 -10.27 -5.25 -0.14
C VAL A 32 -11.05 -6.18 -1.05
N LYS A 33 -10.41 -6.69 -2.09
CA LYS A 33 -11.04 -7.56 -3.10
C LYS A 33 -10.29 -8.87 -3.24
N ILE A 34 -11.06 -9.95 -3.42
CA ILE A 34 -10.55 -11.28 -3.66
C ILE A 34 -11.01 -11.73 -5.03
N ASP A 35 -10.07 -12.20 -5.87
CA ASP A 35 -10.35 -12.88 -7.12
C ASP A 35 -9.81 -14.30 -7.02
N LYS A 36 -10.71 -15.25 -6.82
CA LYS A 36 -10.35 -16.67 -6.66
C LYS A 36 -9.84 -17.30 -7.95
N ASP A 37 -10.30 -16.85 -9.09
CA ASP A 37 -9.87 -17.38 -10.39
C ASP A 37 -8.45 -16.93 -10.72
N ALA A 38 -8.15 -15.66 -10.50
CA ALA A 38 -6.80 -15.11 -10.67
C ALA A 38 -5.88 -15.41 -9.47
N LYS A 39 -6.42 -15.89 -8.36
CA LYS A 39 -5.72 -16.10 -7.08
C LYS A 39 -5.05 -14.83 -6.56
N THR A 40 -5.77 -13.73 -6.60
CA THR A 40 -5.29 -12.43 -6.14
C THR A 40 -6.10 -11.89 -4.98
N LEU A 41 -5.40 -11.17 -4.10
CA LEU A 41 -5.97 -10.34 -3.05
C LEU A 41 -5.50 -8.91 -3.30
N SER A 42 -6.43 -7.98 -3.47
CA SER A 42 -6.11 -6.57 -3.74
C SER A 42 -6.54 -5.68 -2.58
N ILE A 43 -5.70 -4.71 -2.24
CA ILE A 43 -5.99 -3.66 -1.27
C ILE A 43 -5.82 -2.33 -1.98
N THR A 44 -6.90 -1.56 -2.08
CA THR A 44 -6.94 -0.28 -2.79
C THR A 44 -7.29 0.85 -1.83
N ASP A 45 -6.47 1.88 -1.78
CA ASP A 45 -6.75 3.13 -1.07
C ASP A 45 -6.93 4.30 -2.03
N GLN A 46 -7.49 5.38 -1.52
CA GLN A 46 -7.64 6.66 -2.23
C GLN A 46 -6.80 7.76 -1.57
N GLY A 47 -5.67 7.38 -0.99
CA GLY A 47 -4.75 8.26 -0.31
C GLY A 47 -3.86 9.08 -1.25
N ILE A 48 -2.73 9.50 -0.73
CA ILE A 48 -1.79 10.37 -1.47
C ILE A 48 -1.21 9.75 -2.73
N GLY A 49 -1.17 8.42 -2.83
CA GLY A 49 -0.45 7.74 -3.91
C GLY A 49 1.05 8.00 -3.89
N MET A 50 1.71 7.60 -4.94
CA MET A 50 3.16 7.78 -5.11
C MET A 50 3.50 8.14 -6.55
N THR A 51 4.53 8.99 -6.73
CA THR A 51 5.18 9.20 -8.01
C THR A 51 6.20 8.07 -8.27
N GLU A 52 6.71 7.96 -9.49
CA GLU A 52 7.76 6.99 -9.82
C GLU A 52 9.00 7.15 -8.93
N GLU A 53 9.43 8.38 -8.69
CA GLU A 53 10.57 8.68 -7.81
C GLU A 53 10.32 8.23 -6.37
N GLU A 54 9.09 8.43 -5.87
CA GLU A 54 8.70 8.01 -4.53
C GLU A 54 8.65 6.48 -4.42
N VAL A 55 8.15 5.78 -5.44
CA VAL A 55 8.19 4.31 -5.50
C VAL A 55 9.62 3.80 -5.44
N GLN A 56 10.51 4.38 -6.24
CA GLN A 56 11.92 4.02 -6.21
C GLN A 56 12.54 4.27 -4.84
N LYS A 57 12.25 5.39 -4.22
CA LYS A 57 12.80 5.76 -2.93
C LYS A 57 12.28 4.88 -1.78
N TYR A 58 10.96 4.72 -1.69
CA TYR A 58 10.34 4.09 -0.52
C TYR A 58 10.26 2.57 -0.61
N ILE A 59 10.14 2.02 -1.81
CA ILE A 59 9.95 0.58 -2.01
C ILE A 59 11.26 -0.11 -2.32
N ASN A 60 12.06 0.43 -3.22
CA ASN A 60 13.34 -0.15 -3.60
C ASN A 60 14.37 -0.09 -2.48
N GLU A 61 14.43 0.99 -1.70
CA GLU A 61 15.36 1.08 -0.57
C GLU A 61 15.16 -0.04 0.45
N VAL A 62 13.92 -0.45 0.68
CA VAL A 62 13.62 -1.57 1.57
C VAL A 62 14.13 -2.90 1.01
N ALA A 63 13.98 -3.10 -0.30
CA ALA A 63 14.45 -4.32 -0.96
C ALA A 63 15.99 -4.44 -0.94
N PHE A 64 16.71 -3.32 -0.91
CA PHE A 64 18.18 -3.29 -1.00
C PHE A 64 18.90 -3.14 0.33
N SER A 65 18.34 -2.38 1.29
CA SER A 65 19.05 -2.07 2.54
C SER A 65 18.66 -2.92 3.75
N GLY A 66 17.73 -3.84 3.58
CA GLY A 66 17.22 -4.66 4.67
C GLY A 66 16.30 -3.88 5.61
N ALA A 67 15.44 -4.63 6.28
CA ALA A 67 14.36 -4.08 7.09
C ALA A 67 14.86 -3.26 8.31
N GLU A 68 15.99 -3.61 8.89
CA GLU A 68 16.55 -2.91 10.06
C GLU A 68 16.99 -1.48 9.75
N GLU A 69 17.71 -1.30 8.67
CA GLU A 69 18.23 0.03 8.27
C GLU A 69 17.09 0.97 7.87
N PHE A 70 16.05 0.44 7.25
CA PHE A 70 14.86 1.19 6.92
C PHE A 70 14.09 1.63 8.17
N LEU A 71 13.95 0.76 9.16
CA LEU A 71 13.32 1.07 10.43
C LEU A 71 14.03 2.23 11.15
N ASP A 72 15.35 2.23 11.18
CA ASP A 72 16.12 3.26 11.84
C ASP A 72 15.96 4.62 11.15
N LYS A 73 15.91 4.65 9.81
CA LYS A 73 15.65 5.87 9.02
C LYS A 73 14.26 6.46 9.25
N TYR A 74 13.22 5.62 9.41
CA TYR A 74 11.84 6.07 9.54
C TYR A 74 11.35 6.22 10.98
N LYS A 75 12.09 5.72 11.95
CA LYS A 75 11.72 5.76 13.36
C LYS A 75 11.50 7.18 13.89
N ASP A 76 12.31 8.13 13.46
CA ASP A 76 12.20 9.51 13.86
C ASP A 76 11.08 10.26 13.11
N THR A 77 10.90 9.97 11.83
CA THR A 77 9.86 10.57 10.99
C THR A 77 8.45 10.08 11.36
N ALA A 78 8.32 8.82 11.76
CA ALA A 78 7.04 8.23 12.17
C ALA A 78 6.50 8.81 13.49
N LYS A 79 7.38 9.21 14.40
CA LYS A 79 6.98 9.81 15.68
C LYS A 79 6.32 11.17 15.54
N ASP A 80 6.76 11.96 14.58
CA ASP A 80 6.29 13.34 14.38
C ASP A 80 5.04 13.43 13.50
N SER A 81 4.73 12.42 12.69
CA SER A 81 3.65 12.46 11.71
C SER A 81 2.38 11.70 12.10
N GLY A 82 2.37 11.02 13.23
CA GLY A 82 1.24 10.19 13.66
C GLY A 82 0.97 8.97 12.77
N ILE A 83 1.94 8.57 11.99
CA ILE A 83 1.87 7.40 11.11
C ILE A 83 1.83 6.12 11.96
N ILE A 84 0.81 5.29 11.72
CA ILE A 84 0.54 4.07 12.49
C ILE A 84 1.41 2.90 12.05
N GLY A 85 1.78 2.85 10.77
CA GLY A 85 2.56 1.77 10.18
C GLY A 85 3.94 2.21 9.72
N HIS A 86 4.84 1.24 9.58
CA HIS A 86 6.15 1.42 8.97
C HIS A 86 6.06 0.97 7.52
N PHE A 87 5.98 1.91 6.57
CA PHE A 87 5.72 1.64 5.15
C PHE A 87 6.74 0.64 4.63
N GLY A 88 7.70 0.29 4.82
CA GLY A 88 8.59 -0.74 4.26
C GLY A 88 8.37 -2.12 4.83
N LEU A 89 8.29 -2.25 6.15
CA LEU A 89 8.14 -3.56 6.80
C LEU A 89 6.79 -4.19 6.56
N GLY A 90 5.73 -3.41 6.71
CA GLY A 90 4.36 -3.90 6.46
C GLY A 90 4.19 -4.35 5.01
N PHE A 91 4.76 -3.61 4.08
CA PHE A 91 4.74 -3.98 2.67
C PHE A 91 5.56 -5.25 2.40
N TYR A 92 6.77 -5.33 2.92
CA TYR A 92 7.64 -6.50 2.69
C TYR A 92 7.04 -7.80 3.23
N SER A 93 6.25 -7.74 4.29
CA SER A 93 5.54 -8.90 4.84
C SER A 93 4.56 -9.55 3.86
N ALA A 94 4.12 -8.81 2.84
CA ALA A 94 3.26 -9.35 1.80
C ALA A 94 3.90 -10.55 1.07
N PHE A 95 5.22 -10.59 0.95
CA PHE A 95 5.93 -11.70 0.33
C PHE A 95 5.90 -12.99 1.15
N MET A 96 5.45 -12.95 2.40
CA MET A 96 5.23 -14.15 3.21
C MET A 96 4.05 -14.99 2.69
N VAL A 97 3.11 -14.36 1.99
CA VAL A 97 1.89 -15.03 1.49
C VAL A 97 1.73 -14.91 -0.02
N ALA A 98 2.50 -14.07 -0.68
CA ALA A 98 2.42 -13.79 -2.11
C ALA A 98 3.67 -14.29 -2.85
N ARG A 99 3.45 -14.92 -3.99
CA ARG A 99 4.54 -15.28 -4.92
C ARG A 99 4.97 -14.10 -5.79
N LYS A 100 4.09 -13.10 -5.93
CA LYS A 100 4.32 -11.88 -6.71
C LYS A 100 3.48 -10.76 -6.13
N VAL A 101 4.01 -9.55 -6.10
CA VAL A 101 3.31 -8.34 -5.65
C VAL A 101 3.38 -7.30 -6.76
N GLU A 102 2.25 -6.67 -7.07
CA GLU A 102 2.13 -5.53 -7.96
C GLU A 102 1.62 -4.33 -7.19
N ILE A 103 2.19 -3.16 -7.48
CA ILE A 103 1.68 -1.89 -6.99
C ILE A 103 1.32 -1.03 -8.19
N ILE A 104 0.08 -0.54 -8.23
CA ILE A 104 -0.37 0.44 -9.22
C ILE A 104 -0.76 1.69 -8.45
N THR A 105 -0.08 2.80 -8.70
CA THR A 105 -0.22 4.00 -7.89
C THR A 105 -0.27 5.27 -8.73
N LYS A 106 -1.09 6.22 -8.29
CA LYS A 106 -1.17 7.56 -8.84
C LYS A 106 -1.14 8.57 -7.71
N SER A 107 -0.16 9.47 -7.74
CA SER A 107 -0.01 10.53 -6.75
C SER A 107 -1.14 11.56 -6.84
N TYR A 108 -1.43 12.24 -5.72
CA TYR A 108 -2.24 13.45 -5.72
C TYR A 108 -1.58 14.61 -6.49
N LYS A 109 -0.28 14.53 -6.69
CA LYS A 109 0.50 15.45 -7.51
C LYS A 109 0.17 15.22 -9.00
N ASP A 110 0.45 16.22 -9.82
CA ASP A 110 0.30 16.09 -11.28
C ASP A 110 1.46 15.27 -11.85
N ALA A 111 1.32 13.96 -11.78
CA ALA A 111 2.30 12.99 -12.24
C ALA A 111 1.62 11.75 -12.81
N PRO A 112 2.23 11.08 -13.80
CA PRO A 112 1.64 9.87 -14.38
C PRO A 112 1.59 8.72 -13.38
N ALA A 113 0.61 7.83 -13.55
CA ALA A 113 0.52 6.60 -12.78
C ALA A 113 1.68 5.66 -13.11
N VAL A 114 2.09 4.86 -12.14
CA VAL A 114 3.22 3.94 -12.26
C VAL A 114 2.85 2.57 -11.72
N LYS A 115 3.40 1.53 -12.33
CA LYS A 115 3.28 0.15 -11.90
C LYS A 115 4.66 -0.38 -11.47
N TRP A 116 4.70 -0.95 -10.28
CA TRP A 116 5.86 -1.67 -9.76
C TRP A 116 5.48 -3.13 -9.55
N GLU A 117 6.35 -4.05 -9.90
CA GLU A 117 6.14 -5.48 -9.66
C GLU A 117 7.42 -6.20 -9.29
N CYS A 118 7.30 -7.18 -8.41
CA CYS A 118 8.40 -8.00 -7.91
C CYS A 118 7.88 -9.39 -7.50
N ASP A 119 8.67 -10.41 -7.78
CA ASP A 119 8.38 -11.80 -7.41
C ASP A 119 9.09 -12.25 -6.13
N GLY A 120 9.63 -11.32 -5.35
CA GLY A 120 10.40 -11.62 -4.14
C GLY A 120 11.90 -11.79 -4.38
N SER A 121 12.35 -11.83 -5.63
CA SER A 121 13.77 -11.78 -5.98
C SER A 121 14.32 -10.35 -5.81
N PRO A 122 15.63 -10.12 -5.86
CA PRO A 122 16.21 -8.78 -5.86
C PRO A 122 15.81 -7.93 -7.07
N GLU A 123 15.25 -8.55 -8.09
CA GLU A 123 14.83 -7.88 -9.32
C GLU A 123 13.39 -7.37 -9.22
N PHE A 124 13.16 -6.16 -9.71
CA PHE A 124 11.85 -5.56 -9.80
C PHE A 124 11.69 -4.86 -11.15
N THR A 125 10.44 -4.60 -11.55
CA THR A 125 10.12 -3.89 -12.78
C THR A 125 9.29 -2.66 -12.44
N ILE A 126 9.63 -1.51 -13.02
CA ILE A 126 8.82 -0.29 -12.97
C ILE A 126 8.42 0.05 -14.40
N SER A 127 7.14 0.31 -14.61
CA SER A 127 6.58 0.65 -15.91
C SER A 127 5.48 1.68 -15.80
N PRO A 128 5.15 2.43 -16.86
CA PRO A 128 3.98 3.29 -16.88
C PRO A 128 2.70 2.47 -16.66
N ALA A 129 1.71 3.08 -16.01
CA ALA A 129 0.41 2.47 -15.78
C ALA A 129 -0.71 3.45 -16.15
N GLU A 130 -1.90 2.92 -16.37
CA GLU A 130 -3.11 3.70 -16.54
C GLU A 130 -3.94 3.61 -15.28
N LYS A 131 -4.17 4.74 -14.62
CA LYS A 131 -4.99 4.85 -13.44
C LYS A 131 -5.55 6.26 -13.38
N ASP A 132 -6.87 6.38 -13.41
CA ASP A 132 -7.54 7.68 -13.45
C ASP A 132 -7.70 8.31 -12.08
N VAL A 133 -7.83 7.49 -11.03
CA VAL A 133 -8.05 7.93 -9.66
C VAL A 133 -6.75 7.86 -8.86
N ARG A 134 -6.48 8.91 -8.08
CA ARG A 134 -5.34 8.89 -7.15
C ARG A 134 -5.45 7.76 -6.14
N GLY A 135 -4.35 7.36 -5.61
CA GLY A 135 -4.25 6.33 -4.58
C GLY A 135 -3.37 5.17 -5.02
N THR A 136 -3.40 4.12 -4.23
CA THR A 136 -2.54 2.96 -4.43
C THR A 136 -3.36 1.68 -4.39
N GLU A 137 -3.15 0.82 -5.38
CA GLU A 137 -3.66 -0.54 -5.42
C GLU A 137 -2.49 -1.50 -5.27
N ILE A 138 -2.56 -2.36 -4.26
CA ILE A 138 -1.58 -3.42 -4.04
C ILE A 138 -2.26 -4.75 -4.38
N ILE A 139 -1.69 -5.47 -5.34
CA ILE A 139 -2.21 -6.75 -5.80
C ILE A 139 -1.25 -7.86 -5.36
N LEU A 140 -1.73 -8.75 -4.52
CA LEU A 140 -1.01 -9.92 -4.06
C LEU A 140 -1.42 -11.14 -4.88
N HIS A 141 -0.47 -11.71 -5.61
CA HIS A 141 -0.66 -13.01 -6.24
C HIS A 141 -0.35 -14.09 -5.20
N ILE A 142 -1.40 -14.68 -4.63
CA ILE A 142 -1.30 -15.55 -3.47
C ILE A 142 -0.56 -16.85 -3.81
N ALA A 143 0.40 -17.21 -2.97
CA ALA A 143 1.16 -18.45 -3.10
C ALA A 143 0.29 -19.67 -2.78
N GLU A 144 0.65 -20.84 -3.33
CA GLU A 144 -0.14 -22.09 -3.16
C GLU A 144 -0.30 -22.50 -1.70
N ASP A 145 0.69 -22.28 -0.86
CA ASP A 145 0.65 -22.59 0.57
C ASP A 145 -0.16 -21.59 1.40
N SER A 146 -0.66 -20.51 0.79
CA SER A 146 -1.36 -19.42 1.45
C SER A 146 -2.77 -19.19 0.90
N GLU A 147 -3.37 -20.16 0.23
CA GLU A 147 -4.70 -20.04 -0.39
C GLU A 147 -5.83 -19.76 0.60
N GLU A 148 -5.62 -19.95 1.91
CA GLU A 148 -6.58 -19.55 2.94
C GLU A 148 -6.94 -18.06 2.86
N PHE A 149 -6.02 -17.22 2.40
CA PHE A 149 -6.22 -15.78 2.24
C PHE A 149 -7.03 -15.41 0.98
N LEU A 150 -7.45 -16.38 0.20
CA LEU A 150 -8.43 -16.22 -0.88
C LEU A 150 -9.86 -16.51 -0.42
N GLU A 151 -10.05 -16.87 0.84
CA GLU A 151 -11.37 -17.09 1.42
C GLU A 151 -11.89 -15.80 2.06
N GLU A 152 -13.08 -15.38 1.64
CA GLU A 152 -13.72 -14.15 2.12
C GLU A 152 -13.89 -14.18 3.64
N ASN A 153 -14.32 -15.30 4.20
CA ASN A 153 -14.52 -15.44 5.64
C ASN A 153 -13.21 -15.24 6.42
N ARG A 154 -12.10 -15.76 5.89
CA ARG A 154 -10.79 -15.61 6.55
C ARG A 154 -10.33 -14.16 6.54
N ILE A 155 -10.47 -13.48 5.43
CA ILE A 155 -10.10 -12.06 5.31
C ILE A 155 -11.03 -11.19 6.19
N SER A 156 -12.32 -11.43 6.16
CA SER A 156 -13.29 -10.71 7.01
C SER A 156 -12.99 -10.89 8.50
N GLU A 157 -12.65 -12.10 8.91
CA GLU A 157 -12.25 -12.40 10.29
C GLU A 157 -10.98 -11.61 10.71
N LEU A 158 -9.96 -11.58 9.86
CA LEU A 158 -8.73 -10.83 10.12
C LEU A 158 -8.97 -9.32 10.18
N LEU A 159 -9.76 -8.77 9.27
CA LEU A 159 -10.12 -7.35 9.26
C LEU A 159 -10.91 -6.98 10.52
N THR A 160 -11.85 -7.82 10.94
CA THR A 160 -12.62 -7.60 12.17
C THR A 160 -11.71 -7.65 13.41
N LYS A 161 -10.80 -8.62 13.46
CA LYS A 161 -9.92 -8.82 14.62
C LYS A 161 -8.89 -7.69 14.79
N TYR A 162 -8.26 -7.24 13.70
CA TYR A 162 -7.12 -6.32 13.76
C TYR A 162 -7.44 -4.89 13.30
N ASN A 163 -8.48 -4.69 12.50
CA ASN A 163 -8.74 -3.41 11.84
C ASN A 163 -10.14 -2.85 12.08
N LYS A 164 -10.87 -3.35 13.08
CA LYS A 164 -12.25 -2.96 13.37
C LYS A 164 -12.41 -1.46 13.68
N PHE A 165 -11.44 -0.86 14.31
CA PHE A 165 -11.49 0.54 14.78
C PHE A 165 -10.57 1.47 13.98
N MET A 166 -10.24 1.12 12.74
CA MET A 166 -9.43 1.97 11.87
C MET A 166 -10.20 3.26 11.52
N PRO A 167 -9.48 4.41 11.45
CA PRO A 167 -10.11 5.71 11.20
C PRO A 167 -10.62 5.89 9.77
N VAL A 168 -10.30 4.98 8.86
CA VAL A 168 -10.79 4.96 7.48
C VAL A 168 -11.64 3.70 7.28
N PRO A 169 -12.84 3.80 6.69
CA PRO A 169 -13.69 2.62 6.42
C PRO A 169 -13.01 1.61 5.48
N ILE A 170 -13.23 0.35 5.76
CA ILE A 170 -12.69 -0.76 4.98
C ILE A 170 -13.84 -1.55 4.33
#